data_5116292f317e11fe4915f1adc0e2b301
#
_entry.id   5116292f317e11fe4915f1adc0e2b301
#
_cell.length_a   1.000
_cell.length_b   1.000
_cell.length_c   1.000
_cell.angle_alpha   90.00
_cell.angle_beta   90.00
_cell.angle_gamma   90.00
#
_symmetry.space_group_name_H-M   'P 1'
#
loop_
_entity.id
_entity.type
_entity.pdbx_description
1 polymer ?
#
loop_
_entity_poly.entity_id
_entity_poly.type
_entity_poly.pdbx_seq_one_letter_code
_entity_poly.pdbx_strand_id
1 'polypeptide(L)'
;RSEDDRRAVIEGLADGTIDAISSDHMPVDRDAKMQPFGPAQPGASAVDTLLALCLTLVHQGQISMTRMIEALSMAPASILDIEGGTLSPGGAADFILFRPHSSWIITGANFISDSRITPFESHPVQGLVDATYVNGLAVFTRD
;
A
#
# COMPACT_ATOMS: atom_id res chain seq x y z
N ARG A 1 -16.26 3.72 -12.44
CA ARG A 1 -16.66 4.78 -11.50
C ARG A 1 -16.26 6.12 -12.06
N SER A 2 -16.93 7.20 -11.68
CA SER A 2 -16.68 8.54 -12.20
C SER A 2 -15.44 9.20 -11.58
N GLU A 3 -14.96 10.26 -12.21
CA GLU A 3 -13.90 11.09 -11.61
C GLU A 3 -14.39 11.81 -10.34
N ASP A 4 -15.67 12.13 -10.26
CA ASP A 4 -16.27 12.73 -9.06
C ASP A 4 -16.28 11.74 -7.88
N ASP A 5 -16.56 10.45 -8.12
CA ASP A 5 -16.43 9.42 -7.08
C ASP A 5 -15.00 9.31 -6.56
N ARG A 6 -14.00 9.37 -7.47
CA ARG A 6 -12.59 9.32 -7.10
C ARG A 6 -12.21 10.53 -6.23
N ARG A 7 -12.64 11.72 -6.60
CA ARG A 7 -12.40 12.95 -5.82
C ARG A 7 -13.03 12.87 -4.45
N ALA A 8 -14.29 12.43 -4.37
CA ALA A 8 -15.00 12.31 -3.08
C ALA A 8 -14.26 11.33 -2.13
N VAL A 9 -13.72 10.22 -2.64
CA VAL A 9 -12.90 9.30 -1.83
C VAL A 9 -11.62 9.97 -1.34
N ILE A 10 -10.93 10.74 -2.18
CA ILE A 10 -9.70 11.44 -1.80
C ILE A 10 -10.00 12.54 -0.77
N GLU A 11 -11.08 13.31 -0.96
CA GLU A 11 -11.54 14.31 -0.01
C GLU A 11 -11.88 13.66 1.35
N GLY A 12 -12.60 12.55 1.35
CA GLY A 12 -12.92 11.80 2.56
C GLY A 12 -11.69 11.22 3.27
N LEU A 13 -10.64 10.85 2.52
CA LEU A 13 -9.35 10.49 3.10
C LEU A 13 -8.64 11.70 3.71
N ALA A 14 -8.68 12.83 3.02
CA ALA A 14 -7.99 14.06 3.44
C ALA A 14 -8.59 14.66 4.72
N ASP A 15 -9.92 14.68 4.83
CA ASP A 15 -10.65 15.27 5.96
C ASP A 15 -10.89 14.28 7.13
N GLY A 16 -10.57 12.99 6.94
CA GLY A 16 -10.72 11.95 7.96
C GLY A 16 -12.10 11.30 8.01
N THR A 17 -12.98 11.56 7.07
CA THR A 17 -14.27 10.84 6.93
C THR A 17 -14.06 9.37 6.61
N ILE A 18 -12.97 9.06 5.86
CA ILE A 18 -12.50 7.69 5.61
C ILE A 18 -11.28 7.47 6.50
N ASP A 19 -11.37 6.54 7.44
CA ASP A 19 -10.37 6.33 8.48
C ASP A 19 -9.10 5.65 7.96
N ALA A 20 -9.23 4.60 7.15
CA ALA A 20 -8.14 3.69 6.81
C ALA A 20 -8.07 3.35 5.32
N ILE A 21 -6.87 2.97 4.88
CA ILE A 21 -6.60 2.45 3.53
C ILE A 21 -6.20 0.98 3.68
N SER A 22 -6.82 0.12 2.86
CA SER A 22 -6.48 -1.30 2.74
C SER A 22 -5.96 -1.61 1.34
N SER A 23 -5.03 -2.56 1.24
CA SER A 23 -4.48 -3.00 -0.05
C SER A 23 -5.46 -3.85 -0.86
N ASP A 24 -6.43 -4.47 -0.20
CA ASP A 24 -7.27 -5.52 -0.80
C ASP A 24 -6.43 -6.57 -1.57
N HIS A 25 -5.29 -6.95 -0.95
CA HIS A 25 -4.34 -7.90 -1.54
C HIS A 25 -4.98 -9.27 -1.70
N MET A 26 -5.30 -9.61 -2.92
CA MET A 26 -5.97 -10.86 -3.28
C MET A 26 -5.20 -11.52 -4.44
N PRO A 27 -4.06 -12.18 -4.14
CA PRO A 27 -3.23 -12.83 -5.15
C PRO A 27 -4.03 -13.96 -5.82
N VAL A 28 -3.95 -14.02 -7.14
CA VAL A 28 -4.65 -14.99 -7.97
C VAL A 28 -3.65 -15.64 -8.91
N ASP A 29 -3.78 -16.94 -9.13
CA ASP A 29 -2.96 -17.65 -10.09
C ASP A 29 -3.16 -17.14 -11.52
N ARG A 30 -2.09 -17.24 -12.31
CA ARG A 30 -2.12 -16.78 -13.70
C ARG A 30 -3.20 -17.47 -14.51
N ASP A 31 -3.37 -18.78 -14.34
CA ASP A 31 -4.35 -19.56 -15.09
C ASP A 31 -5.79 -19.15 -14.76
N ALA A 32 -6.07 -18.83 -13.50
CA ALA A 32 -7.37 -18.33 -13.06
C ALA A 32 -7.65 -16.92 -13.61
N LYS A 33 -6.61 -16.12 -13.88
CA LYS A 33 -6.72 -14.77 -14.46
C LYS A 33 -6.84 -14.78 -15.98
N MET A 34 -6.19 -15.71 -16.66
CA MET A 34 -6.19 -15.82 -18.13
C MET A 34 -7.43 -16.53 -18.70
N GLN A 35 -8.54 -16.49 -17.98
CA GLN A 35 -9.83 -16.96 -18.46
C GLN A 35 -10.57 -15.85 -19.21
N PRO A 36 -11.58 -16.18 -20.03
CA PRO A 36 -12.53 -15.17 -20.52
C PRO A 36 -13.10 -14.33 -19.37
N PHE A 37 -13.50 -13.08 -19.65
CA PHE A 37 -13.86 -12.10 -18.63
C PHE A 37 -14.86 -12.63 -17.56
N GLY A 38 -15.88 -13.40 -17.98
CA GLY A 38 -16.89 -13.92 -17.06
C GLY A 38 -16.33 -14.88 -15.99
N PRO A 39 -15.61 -15.95 -16.36
CA PRO A 39 -15.03 -16.91 -15.41
C PRO A 39 -13.69 -16.45 -14.78
N ALA A 40 -13.06 -15.39 -15.28
CA ALA A 40 -11.81 -14.89 -14.71
C ALA A 40 -11.99 -14.46 -13.26
N GLN A 41 -11.11 -14.95 -12.36
CA GLN A 41 -11.20 -14.60 -10.94
C GLN A 41 -10.83 -13.13 -10.71
N PRO A 42 -11.59 -12.40 -9.86
CA PRO A 42 -11.19 -11.07 -9.39
C PRO A 42 -9.96 -11.15 -8.48
N GLY A 43 -9.30 -10.01 -8.25
CA GLY A 43 -8.15 -9.92 -7.37
C GLY A 43 -6.86 -9.53 -8.08
N ALA A 44 -5.90 -9.05 -7.30
CA ALA A 44 -4.58 -8.63 -7.75
C ALA A 44 -3.57 -8.63 -6.59
N SER A 45 -2.29 -8.74 -6.92
CA SER A 45 -1.22 -8.45 -5.95
C SER A 45 -1.12 -6.94 -5.76
N ALA A 46 -1.38 -6.48 -4.55
CA ALA A 46 -1.48 -5.05 -4.24
C ALA A 46 -0.56 -4.60 -3.09
N VAL A 47 -0.17 -5.50 -2.19
CA VAL A 47 0.65 -5.17 -1.02
C VAL A 47 2.00 -4.56 -1.40
N ASP A 48 2.66 -5.10 -2.43
CA ASP A 48 3.97 -4.60 -2.89
C ASP A 48 3.93 -3.17 -3.44
N THR A 49 2.75 -2.68 -3.83
CA THR A 49 2.56 -1.37 -4.46
C THR A 49 1.84 -0.36 -3.57
N LEU A 50 1.26 -0.78 -2.45
CA LEU A 50 0.39 0.04 -1.61
C LEU A 50 1.03 1.37 -1.21
N LEU A 51 2.23 1.34 -0.63
CA LEU A 51 2.93 2.54 -0.18
C LEU A 51 3.18 3.53 -1.33
N ALA A 52 3.71 3.03 -2.46
CA ALA A 52 4.05 3.88 -3.59
C ALA A 52 2.82 4.51 -4.25
N LEU A 53 1.71 3.77 -4.34
CA LEU A 53 0.45 4.30 -4.86
C LEU A 53 -0.15 5.35 -3.91
N CYS A 54 -0.11 5.14 -2.60
CA CYS A 54 -0.55 6.14 -1.62
C CYS A 54 0.33 7.39 -1.64
N LEU A 55 1.65 7.24 -1.79
CA LEU A 55 2.57 8.36 -1.94
C LEU A 55 2.27 9.22 -3.17
N THR A 56 1.67 8.68 -4.22
CA THR A 56 1.22 9.47 -5.37
C THR A 56 0.23 10.56 -4.96
N LEU A 57 -0.68 10.27 -4.03
CA LEU A 57 -1.63 11.27 -3.50
C LEU A 57 -0.91 12.36 -2.69
N VAL A 58 0.13 11.98 -1.95
CA VAL A 58 0.96 12.92 -1.19
C VAL A 58 1.75 13.83 -2.12
N HIS A 59 2.40 13.27 -3.15
CA HIS A 59 3.18 14.05 -4.12
C HIS A 59 2.31 14.99 -4.96
N GLN A 60 1.04 14.65 -5.17
CA GLN A 60 0.05 15.50 -5.81
C GLN A 60 -0.56 16.53 -4.86
N GLY A 61 -0.17 16.56 -3.58
CA GLY A 61 -0.70 17.47 -2.57
C GLY A 61 -2.16 17.22 -2.19
N GLN A 62 -2.70 16.05 -2.50
CA GLN A 62 -4.10 15.70 -2.22
C GLN A 62 -4.31 15.26 -0.77
N ILE A 63 -3.30 14.62 -0.15
CA ILE A 63 -3.29 14.30 1.28
C ILE A 63 -1.90 14.64 1.86
N SER A 64 -1.81 14.85 3.18
CA SER A 64 -0.52 15.02 3.83
C SER A 64 0.18 13.67 4.07
N MET A 65 1.52 13.69 4.18
CA MET A 65 2.30 12.50 4.55
C MET A 65 1.82 11.91 5.88
N THR A 66 1.55 12.76 6.87
CA THR A 66 1.04 12.33 8.18
C THR A 66 -0.30 11.63 8.06
N ARG A 67 -1.23 12.18 7.27
CA ARG A 67 -2.54 11.57 7.05
C ARG A 67 -2.44 10.22 6.35
N MET A 68 -1.54 10.11 5.36
CA MET A 68 -1.28 8.82 4.69
C MET A 68 -0.78 7.76 5.69
N ILE A 69 0.22 8.11 6.51
CA ILE A 69 0.77 7.18 7.52
C ILE A 69 -0.30 6.79 8.55
N GLU A 70 -1.10 7.75 9.01
CA GLU A 70 -2.22 7.50 9.91
C GLU A 70 -3.21 6.49 9.31
N ALA A 71 -3.64 6.71 8.07
CA ALA A 71 -4.60 5.86 7.38
C ALA A 71 -4.06 4.45 7.05
N LEU A 72 -2.75 4.29 6.92
CA LEU A 72 -2.12 3.00 6.62
C LEU A 72 -1.69 2.22 7.86
N SER A 73 -1.56 2.87 9.03
CA SER A 73 -0.95 2.28 10.21
C SER A 73 -1.76 2.50 11.49
N MET A 74 -1.82 3.72 12.00
CA MET A 74 -2.44 4.01 13.30
C MET A 74 -3.95 3.75 13.31
N ALA A 75 -4.67 4.24 12.31
CA ALA A 75 -6.12 4.08 12.25
C ALA A 75 -6.52 2.61 12.09
N PRO A 76 -5.93 1.81 11.18
CA PRO A 76 -6.19 0.38 11.12
C PRO A 76 -5.91 -0.36 12.44
N ALA A 77 -4.81 -0.05 13.12
CA ALA A 77 -4.48 -0.67 14.42
C ALA A 77 -5.54 -0.35 15.48
N SER A 78 -5.98 0.90 15.53
CA SER A 78 -7.05 1.34 16.45
C SER A 78 -8.40 0.68 16.13
N ILE A 79 -8.77 0.59 14.85
CA ILE A 79 -10.04 -0.04 14.42
C ILE A 79 -10.08 -1.52 14.77
N LEU A 80 -8.94 -2.21 14.65
CA LEU A 80 -8.82 -3.64 14.91
C LEU A 80 -8.50 -3.96 16.37
N ASP A 81 -8.33 -2.94 17.22
CA ASP A 81 -7.95 -3.06 18.64
C ASP A 81 -6.69 -3.93 18.83
N ILE A 82 -5.66 -3.65 18.02
CA ILE A 82 -4.35 -4.32 18.09
C ILE A 82 -3.26 -3.35 18.52
N GLU A 83 -2.26 -3.85 19.26
CA GLU A 83 -1.07 -3.08 19.59
C GLU A 83 -0.25 -2.83 18.31
N GLY A 84 0.16 -1.58 18.07
CA GLY A 84 0.98 -1.21 16.93
C GLY A 84 0.62 0.15 16.32
N GLY A 85 1.15 0.39 15.13
CA GLY A 85 0.88 1.62 14.38
C GLY A 85 1.57 2.87 14.93
N THR A 86 2.40 2.74 15.99
CA THR A 86 3.12 3.86 16.60
C THR A 86 4.59 3.51 16.88
N LEU A 87 5.43 4.54 16.99
CA LEU A 87 6.84 4.43 17.39
C LEU A 87 7.06 4.97 18.82
N SER A 88 6.15 4.65 19.73
CA SER A 88 6.22 5.08 21.11
C SER A 88 7.32 4.32 21.89
N PRO A 89 8.08 4.98 22.79
CA PRO A 89 9.04 4.30 23.64
C PRO A 89 8.39 3.19 24.48
N GLY A 90 8.97 2.00 24.43
CA GLY A 90 8.45 0.81 25.12
C GLY A 90 7.48 -0.04 24.30
N GLY A 91 7.05 0.44 23.12
CA GLY A 91 6.25 -0.34 22.16
C GLY A 91 7.10 -1.30 21.34
N ALA A 92 6.43 -2.12 20.53
CA ALA A 92 7.09 -3.00 19.58
C ALA A 92 7.88 -2.18 18.54
N ALA A 93 9.09 -2.65 18.22
CA ALA A 93 9.92 -2.01 17.19
C ALA A 93 9.53 -2.53 15.78
N ASP A 94 8.29 -2.23 15.38
CA ASP A 94 7.71 -2.59 14.08
C ASP A 94 7.65 -1.34 13.20
N PHE A 95 8.53 -1.24 12.23
CA PHE A 95 8.62 -0.06 11.36
C PHE A 95 9.25 -0.37 10.02
N ILE A 96 9.05 0.54 9.06
CA ILE A 96 9.71 0.53 7.78
C ILE A 96 10.62 1.75 7.62
N LEU A 97 11.69 1.58 6.86
CA LEU A 97 12.49 2.67 6.33
C LEU A 97 12.23 2.78 4.84
N PHE A 98 11.89 3.96 4.34
CA PHE A 98 11.60 4.15 2.92
C PHE A 98 12.08 5.51 2.41
N ARG A 99 12.36 5.56 1.11
CA ARG A 99 12.71 6.80 0.38
C ARG A 99 11.50 7.29 -0.40
N PRO A 100 10.81 8.36 0.04
CA PRO A 100 9.55 8.81 -0.56
C PRO A 100 9.68 9.25 -2.02
N HIS A 101 10.83 9.78 -2.43
CA HIS A 101 11.05 10.36 -3.76
C HIS A 101 11.82 9.45 -4.73
N SER A 102 12.18 8.22 -4.31
CA SER A 102 12.87 7.29 -5.21
C SER A 102 11.91 6.74 -6.25
N SER A 103 12.20 7.02 -7.53
CA SER A 103 11.37 6.60 -8.65
C SER A 103 11.66 5.16 -9.05
N TRP A 104 10.62 4.42 -9.41
CA TRP A 104 10.71 3.08 -9.98
C TRP A 104 9.49 2.79 -10.84
N ILE A 105 9.54 1.67 -11.57
CA ILE A 105 8.42 1.22 -12.41
C ILE A 105 7.88 -0.07 -11.79
N ILE A 106 6.57 -0.11 -11.59
CA ILE A 106 5.90 -1.31 -11.09
C ILE A 106 6.03 -2.41 -12.14
N THR A 107 6.63 -3.51 -11.73
CA THR A 107 6.78 -4.72 -12.53
C THR A 107 6.47 -5.93 -11.66
N GLY A 108 5.40 -6.65 -11.98
CA GLY A 108 4.96 -7.80 -11.21
C GLY A 108 6.06 -8.87 -11.04
N ALA A 109 6.97 -8.97 -12.01
CA ALA A 109 8.14 -9.86 -11.91
C ALA A 109 9.05 -9.60 -10.69
N ASN A 110 9.03 -8.39 -10.16
CA ASN A 110 9.84 -7.95 -9.01
C ASN A 110 9.10 -8.02 -7.67
N PHE A 111 7.85 -8.49 -7.65
CA PHE A 111 7.08 -8.61 -6.42
C PHE A 111 7.61 -9.72 -5.53
N ILE A 112 7.53 -9.51 -4.24
CA ILE A 112 7.79 -10.53 -3.22
C ILE A 112 6.62 -11.52 -3.17
N SER A 113 5.41 -11.05 -3.47
CA SER A 113 4.23 -11.88 -3.61
C SER A 113 4.41 -12.91 -4.73
N ASP A 114 4.00 -14.16 -4.49
CA ASP A 114 4.05 -15.25 -5.46
C ASP A 114 3.21 -14.95 -6.71
N SER A 115 2.03 -14.36 -6.52
CA SER A 115 1.25 -13.82 -7.63
C SER A 115 1.85 -12.51 -8.11
N ARG A 116 2.18 -12.47 -9.40
CA ARG A 116 2.83 -11.33 -10.05
C ARG A 116 1.87 -10.52 -10.90
N ILE A 117 0.57 -10.64 -10.61
CA ILE A 117 -0.49 -9.99 -11.39
C ILE A 117 -0.93 -8.72 -10.69
N THR A 118 -0.73 -7.59 -11.35
CA THR A 118 -1.12 -6.28 -10.86
C THR A 118 -1.77 -5.46 -11.98
N PRO A 119 -2.80 -4.63 -11.68
CA PRO A 119 -3.37 -3.71 -12.64
C PRO A 119 -2.46 -2.50 -12.92
N PHE A 120 -1.36 -2.36 -12.16
CA PHE A 120 -0.42 -1.24 -12.25
C PHE A 120 0.86 -1.59 -13.01
N GLU A 121 0.89 -2.70 -13.74
CA GLU A 121 2.06 -3.10 -14.54
C GLU A 121 2.55 -1.94 -15.42
N SER A 122 3.86 -1.71 -15.43
CA SER A 122 4.53 -0.60 -16.13
C SER A 122 4.17 0.81 -15.65
N HIS A 123 3.49 0.95 -14.50
CA HIS A 123 3.14 2.25 -13.96
C HIS A 123 4.36 2.88 -13.24
N PRO A 124 4.77 4.12 -13.58
CA PRO A 124 5.84 4.81 -12.87
C PRO A 124 5.32 5.35 -11.53
N VAL A 125 6.06 5.11 -10.47
CA VAL A 125 5.74 5.56 -9.11
C VAL A 125 6.97 6.06 -8.38
N GLN A 126 6.74 6.69 -7.23
CA GLN A 126 7.78 7.06 -6.29
C GLN A 126 7.48 6.44 -4.92
N GLY A 127 8.55 6.17 -4.18
CA GLY A 127 8.46 5.54 -2.85
C GLY A 127 9.00 4.12 -2.86
N LEU A 128 10.15 3.94 -2.23
CA LEU A 128 10.87 2.67 -2.22
C LEU A 128 11.20 2.30 -0.79
N VAL A 129 10.73 1.12 -0.37
CA VAL A 129 11.07 0.57 0.96
C VAL A 129 12.49 0.04 0.92
N ASP A 130 13.32 0.47 1.86
CA ASP A 130 14.70 0.01 2.03
C ASP A 130 14.82 -1.09 3.08
N ALA A 131 14.02 -1.03 4.16
CA ALA A 131 14.02 -2.05 5.20
C ALA A 131 12.66 -2.14 5.90
N THR A 132 12.35 -3.33 6.39
CA THR A 132 11.22 -3.62 7.27
C THR A 132 11.73 -4.31 8.53
N TYR A 133 11.30 -3.81 9.68
CA TYR A 133 11.63 -4.36 10.99
C TYR A 133 10.37 -4.87 11.68
N VAL A 134 10.48 -6.03 12.30
CA VAL A 134 9.43 -6.64 13.14
C VAL A 134 10.08 -7.05 14.47
N ASN A 135 9.56 -6.56 15.57
CA ASN A 135 10.16 -6.74 16.91
C ASN A 135 11.66 -6.39 16.94
N GLY A 136 12.06 -5.34 16.23
CA GLY A 136 13.45 -4.90 16.12
C GLY A 136 14.35 -5.75 15.23
N LEU A 137 13.86 -6.82 14.63
CA LEU A 137 14.60 -7.66 13.70
C LEU A 137 14.33 -7.21 12.25
N ALA A 138 15.39 -7.02 11.48
CA ALA A 138 15.25 -6.74 10.05
C ALA A 138 14.74 -8.00 9.34
N VAL A 139 13.50 -7.95 8.87
CA VAL A 139 12.86 -9.05 8.10
C VAL A 139 12.95 -8.84 6.60
N PHE A 140 13.24 -7.63 6.17
CA PHE A 140 13.51 -7.27 4.80
C PHE A 140 14.56 -6.14 4.76
N THR A 141 15.54 -6.27 3.87
CA THR A 141 16.48 -5.21 3.49
C THR A 141 16.65 -5.22 1.97
N ARG A 142 16.70 -4.04 1.39
CA ARG A 142 17.02 -3.87 -0.03
C ARG A 142 18.52 -3.74 -0.20
N ASP A 143 19.07 -4.47 -1.14
CA ASP A 143 20.48 -4.38 -1.55
C ASP A 143 20.80 -3.05 -2.27
#